data_998c16e2e0fe9f65c06d079047c724c4
#
_entry.id   998c16e2e0fe9f65c06d079047c724c4
#
_cell.length_a   1.000
_cell.length_b   1.000
_cell.length_c   1.000
_cell.angle_alpha   90.00
_cell.angle_beta   90.00
_cell.angle_gamma   90.00
#
_symmetry.space_group_name_H-M   'P 1'
#
loop_
_entity.id
_entity.type
_entity.pdbx_description
1 polymer ?
#
loop_
_entity_poly.entity_id
_entity_poly.type
_entity_poly.pdbx_seq_one_letter_code
_entity_poly.pdbx_strand_id
1 'polypeptide(L)'
;FQCNFDYKVLEKITECFNDCHLFVDNLTTDVVKDFFSCKLQNPIKSNNNRWISLFFSGLAQSNYITPYWKKVIERNRLVLRPMKSGYITANDLYSSLSQTNKKISSSIEFKIFNYLDQIREIIRASEIQ
;
A
#
# COMPACT_ATOMS: atom_id res chain seq x y z
N PHE A 1 11.07 3.09 2.60
CA PHE A 1 9.96 2.82 3.52
C PHE A 1 10.41 2.50 4.95
N GLN A 2 11.67 2.23 5.17
CA GLN A 2 12.20 1.87 6.49
C GLN A 2 11.44 0.68 7.09
N CYS A 3 11.28 -0.37 6.34
CA CYS A 3 10.59 -1.58 6.77
C CYS A 3 11.47 -2.80 6.54
N ASN A 4 11.16 -3.86 7.26
CA ASN A 4 11.87 -5.12 7.14
C ASN A 4 10.85 -6.25 7.21
N PHE A 5 10.03 -6.34 6.17
CA PHE A 5 9.01 -7.39 6.08
C PHE A 5 9.63 -8.70 5.66
N ASP A 6 9.32 -9.77 6.38
CA ASP A 6 9.70 -11.11 5.93
C ASP A 6 8.79 -11.54 4.77
N TYR A 7 9.14 -12.67 4.15
CA TYR A 7 8.42 -13.14 2.96
C TYR A 7 6.94 -13.42 3.24
N LYS A 8 6.63 -13.91 4.43
CA LYS A 8 5.26 -14.24 4.83
C LYS A 8 4.39 -12.99 4.89
N VAL A 9 4.93 -11.90 5.44
CA VAL A 9 4.24 -10.60 5.46
C VAL A 9 4.07 -10.08 4.04
N LEU A 10 5.11 -10.17 3.21
CA LEU A 10 5.06 -9.71 1.82
C LEU A 10 4.01 -10.49 1.01
N GLU A 11 3.88 -11.79 1.25
CA GLU A 11 2.83 -12.59 0.60
C GLU A 11 1.44 -12.09 0.97
N LYS A 12 1.22 -11.78 2.23
CA LYS A 12 -0.08 -11.28 2.69
C LYS A 12 -0.37 -9.89 2.12
N ILE A 13 0.63 -9.03 2.04
CA ILE A 13 0.49 -7.72 1.42
C ILE A 13 0.14 -7.87 -0.07
N THR A 14 0.82 -8.79 -0.76
CA THR A 14 0.56 -9.08 -2.17
C THR A 14 -0.87 -9.54 -2.38
N GLU A 15 -1.34 -10.43 -1.52
CA GLU A 15 -2.72 -10.91 -1.56
C GLU A 15 -3.71 -9.74 -1.42
N CYS A 16 -3.44 -8.83 -0.49
CA CYS A 16 -4.26 -7.63 -0.29
C CYS A 16 -4.28 -6.75 -1.54
N PHE A 17 -3.12 -6.47 -2.11
CA PHE A 17 -3.02 -5.63 -3.30
C PHE A 17 -3.83 -6.19 -4.46
N ASN A 18 -3.77 -7.51 -4.66
CA ASN A 18 -4.43 -8.16 -5.78
C ASN A 18 -5.93 -8.35 -5.52
N ASP A 19 -6.30 -8.81 -4.35
CA ASP A 19 -7.69 -9.05 -3.98
C ASP A 19 -8.51 -7.75 -3.94
N CYS A 20 -7.91 -6.70 -3.42
CA CYS A 20 -8.57 -5.39 -3.31
C CYS A 20 -8.37 -4.49 -4.52
N HIS A 21 -7.59 -4.93 -5.50
CA HIS A 21 -7.32 -4.17 -6.72
C HIS A 21 -6.79 -2.77 -6.45
N LEU A 22 -5.77 -2.68 -5.58
CA LEU A 22 -5.11 -1.40 -5.32
C LEU A 22 -4.38 -0.88 -6.56
N PHE A 23 -3.88 -1.79 -7.36
CA PHE A 23 -3.16 -1.47 -8.60
C PHE A 23 -3.89 -2.11 -9.79
N VAL A 24 -3.65 -1.58 -10.98
CA VAL A 24 -4.34 -2.04 -12.19
C VAL A 24 -3.99 -3.48 -12.52
N ASP A 25 -2.71 -3.83 -12.40
CA ASP A 25 -2.24 -5.19 -12.69
C ASP A 25 -2.08 -5.99 -11.41
N ASN A 26 -2.24 -7.31 -11.53
CA ASN A 26 -1.89 -8.21 -10.44
C ASN A 26 -0.38 -8.24 -10.28
N LEU A 27 0.08 -8.24 -9.03
CA LEU A 27 1.49 -8.20 -8.69
C LEU A 27 1.95 -9.54 -8.12
N THR A 28 3.23 -9.83 -8.30
CA THR A 28 3.87 -10.97 -7.63
C THR A 28 4.47 -10.49 -6.31
N THR A 29 4.74 -11.44 -5.43
CA THR A 29 5.40 -11.12 -4.14
C THR A 29 6.77 -10.49 -4.36
N ASP A 30 7.50 -10.93 -5.37
CA ASP A 30 8.81 -10.36 -5.68
C ASP A 30 8.71 -8.89 -6.11
N VAL A 31 7.70 -8.54 -6.90
CA VAL A 31 7.46 -7.15 -7.29
C VAL A 31 7.11 -6.32 -6.07
N VAL A 32 6.29 -6.84 -5.17
CA VAL A 32 5.93 -6.13 -3.93
C VAL A 32 7.17 -5.92 -3.05
N LYS A 33 8.04 -6.93 -2.96
CA LYS A 33 9.31 -6.81 -2.26
C LYS A 33 10.16 -5.69 -2.85
N ASP A 34 10.28 -5.64 -4.17
CA ASP A 34 11.04 -4.60 -4.86
C ASP A 34 10.42 -3.22 -4.65
N PHE A 35 9.10 -3.14 -4.59
CA PHE A 35 8.39 -1.91 -4.28
C PHE A 35 8.83 -1.34 -2.93
N PHE A 36 8.76 -2.17 -1.88
CA PHE A 36 9.14 -1.73 -0.53
C PHE A 36 10.63 -1.44 -0.38
N SER A 37 11.45 -2.03 -1.24
CA SER A 37 12.89 -1.80 -1.28
C SER A 37 13.28 -0.63 -2.19
N CYS A 38 12.30 0.00 -2.84
CA CYS A 38 12.50 1.07 -3.83
C CYS A 38 13.39 0.63 -5.00
N LYS A 39 13.24 -0.62 -5.43
CA LYS A 39 14.07 -1.23 -6.49
C LYS A 39 13.24 -1.68 -7.70
N LEU A 40 12.03 -1.14 -7.86
CA LEU A 40 11.20 -1.48 -9.02
C LEU A 40 11.90 -1.07 -10.31
N GLN A 41 11.88 -1.95 -11.30
CA GLN A 41 12.39 -1.64 -12.63
C GLN A 41 11.42 -0.76 -13.40
N ASN A 42 10.13 -0.99 -13.20
CA ASN A 42 9.06 -0.20 -13.83
C ASN A 42 8.04 0.20 -12.79
N PRO A 43 7.48 1.41 -12.88
CA PRO A 43 6.45 1.82 -11.94
C PRO A 43 5.18 0.98 -12.12
N ILE A 44 4.40 0.87 -11.05
CA ILE A 44 3.12 0.19 -11.08
C ILE A 44 2.00 1.22 -11.10
N LYS A 45 0.91 0.92 -11.79
CA LYS A 45 -0.18 1.87 -11.98
C LYS A 45 -1.24 1.74 -10.90
N SER A 46 -1.56 2.86 -10.26
CA SER A 46 -2.64 2.92 -9.28
C SER A 46 -3.97 2.63 -9.94
N ASN A 47 -4.80 1.85 -9.26
CA ASN A 47 -6.20 1.68 -9.62
C ASN A 47 -7.10 2.59 -8.78
N ASN A 48 -6.69 2.88 -7.55
CA ASN A 48 -7.48 3.71 -6.65
C ASN A 48 -6.57 4.32 -5.58
N ASN A 49 -6.34 5.63 -5.67
CA ASN A 49 -5.43 6.33 -4.76
C ASN A 49 -5.91 6.28 -3.31
N ARG A 50 -7.23 6.33 -3.08
CA ARG A 50 -7.77 6.28 -1.73
C ARG A 50 -7.49 4.93 -1.07
N TRP A 51 -7.66 3.84 -1.79
CA TRP A 51 -7.40 2.50 -1.24
C TRP A 51 -5.91 2.31 -0.93
N ILE A 52 -5.04 2.79 -1.82
CA ILE A 52 -3.59 2.79 -1.57
C ILE A 52 -3.29 3.56 -0.29
N SER A 53 -3.86 4.77 -0.16
CA SER A 53 -3.63 5.62 1.00
C SER A 53 -4.14 4.99 2.29
N LEU A 54 -5.30 4.34 2.26
CA LEU A 54 -5.84 3.65 3.43
C LEU A 54 -4.91 2.53 3.89
N PHE A 55 -4.43 1.73 2.95
CA PHE A 55 -3.55 0.62 3.27
C PHE A 55 -2.23 1.10 3.88
N PHE A 56 -1.54 2.00 3.19
CA PHE A 56 -0.23 2.50 3.64
C PHE A 56 -0.34 3.30 4.93
N SER A 57 -1.42 4.07 5.10
CA SER A 57 -1.66 4.77 6.37
C SER A 57 -1.83 3.79 7.53
N GLY A 58 -2.50 2.67 7.28
CA GLY A 58 -2.65 1.63 8.28
C GLY A 58 -1.32 1.03 8.71
N LEU A 59 -0.43 0.78 7.75
CA LEU A 59 0.92 0.28 8.06
C LEU A 59 1.73 1.32 8.85
N ALA A 60 1.64 2.59 8.46
CA ALA A 60 2.36 3.66 9.13
C ALA A 60 1.86 3.90 10.55
N GLN A 61 0.55 3.81 10.78
CA GLN A 61 -0.04 3.95 12.11
C GLN A 61 0.43 2.87 13.07
N SER A 62 0.75 1.69 12.55
CA SER A 62 1.29 0.59 13.34
C SER A 62 2.82 0.63 13.43
N ASN A 63 3.44 1.66 12.90
CA ASN A 63 4.90 1.83 12.87
C ASN A 63 5.63 0.75 12.06
N TYR A 64 4.96 0.14 11.10
CA TYR A 64 5.57 -0.89 10.25
C TYR A 64 6.31 -0.29 9.06
N ILE A 65 5.96 0.94 8.68
CA ILE A 65 6.68 1.72 7.65
C ILE A 65 6.84 3.15 8.14
N THR A 66 7.69 3.91 7.45
CA THR A 66 7.90 5.32 7.78
C THR A 66 6.61 6.13 7.64
N PRO A 67 6.35 7.10 8.54
CA PRO A 67 5.21 8.01 8.35
C PRO A 67 5.36 8.90 7.10
N TYR A 68 6.54 8.97 6.51
CA TYR A 68 6.81 9.76 5.30
C TYR A 68 6.62 8.94 4.02
N TRP A 69 5.83 7.87 4.07
CA TRP A 69 5.64 6.94 2.95
C TRP A 69 5.13 7.61 1.67
N LYS A 70 4.31 8.66 1.78
CA LYS A 70 3.83 9.40 0.61
C LYS A 70 4.99 10.04 -0.17
N LYS A 71 5.93 10.63 0.56
CA LYS A 71 7.13 11.24 -0.04
C LYS A 71 8.06 10.18 -0.61
N VAL A 72 8.14 9.01 0.01
CA VAL A 72 8.95 7.90 -0.49
C VAL A 72 8.42 7.45 -1.85
N ILE A 73 7.11 7.27 -1.96
CA ILE A 73 6.48 6.87 -3.22
C ILE A 73 6.74 7.91 -4.32
N GLU A 74 6.54 9.19 -4.01
CA GLU A 74 6.77 10.27 -4.97
C GLU A 74 8.22 10.36 -5.40
N ARG A 75 9.14 10.39 -4.44
CA ARG A 75 10.58 10.57 -4.68
C ARG A 75 11.18 9.45 -5.52
N ASN A 76 10.75 8.23 -5.28
CA ASN A 76 11.26 7.07 -5.99
C ASN A 76 10.45 6.72 -7.23
N ARG A 77 9.44 7.50 -7.57
CA ARG A 77 8.61 7.34 -8.77
C ARG A 77 8.06 5.92 -8.90
N LEU A 78 7.50 5.41 -7.80
CA LEU A 78 7.07 4.02 -7.72
C LEU A 78 5.72 3.76 -8.37
N VAL A 79 4.84 4.76 -8.41
CA VAL A 79 3.45 4.57 -8.81
C VAL A 79 3.04 5.60 -9.86
N LEU A 80 2.35 5.13 -10.90
CA LEU A 80 1.75 6.00 -11.92
C LEU A 80 0.32 6.37 -11.50
N ARG A 81 -0.11 7.56 -11.90
CA ARG A 81 -1.48 8.05 -11.65
C ARG A 81 -2.52 7.17 -12.35
N PRO A 82 -3.71 6.98 -11.74
CA PRO A 82 -4.72 6.10 -12.33
C PRO A 82 -5.40 6.68 -13.58
N MET A 83 -5.72 7.97 -13.57
CA MET A 83 -6.51 8.60 -14.63
C MET A 83 -5.74 9.59 -15.47
N LYS A 84 -4.62 10.08 -14.98
CA LYS A 84 -3.79 11.09 -15.66
C LYS A 84 -2.43 10.49 -15.94
N SER A 85 -1.72 11.09 -16.89
CA SER A 85 -0.34 10.68 -17.13
C SER A 85 0.56 11.16 -15.98
N GLY A 86 1.70 10.50 -15.83
CA GLY A 86 2.73 10.89 -14.88
C GLY A 86 2.71 10.10 -13.58
N TYR A 87 3.68 10.39 -12.75
CA TYR A 87 3.87 9.70 -11.47
C TYR A 87 2.99 10.31 -10.40
N ILE A 88 2.52 9.46 -9.47
CA ILE A 88 1.72 9.90 -8.35
C ILE A 88 2.56 10.77 -7.41
N THR A 89 1.95 11.84 -6.89
CA THR A 89 2.63 12.73 -5.95
C THR A 89 2.12 12.50 -4.53
N ALA A 90 2.87 12.97 -3.55
CA ALA A 90 2.44 12.92 -2.16
C ALA A 90 1.12 13.67 -1.97
N ASN A 91 0.94 14.77 -2.70
CA ASN A 91 -0.30 15.55 -2.65
C ASN A 91 -1.49 14.78 -3.20
N ASP A 92 -1.31 13.99 -4.27
CA ASP A 92 -2.36 13.12 -4.81
C ASP A 92 -2.85 12.14 -3.75
N LEU A 93 -1.92 11.54 -3.02
CA LEU A 93 -2.24 10.56 -1.98
C LEU A 93 -2.89 11.24 -0.77
N TYR A 94 -2.38 12.39 -0.37
CA TYR A 94 -2.95 13.16 0.73
C TYR A 94 -4.39 13.57 0.41
N SER A 95 -4.63 14.11 -0.79
CA SER A 95 -5.95 14.55 -1.21
C SER A 95 -6.97 13.42 -1.27
N SER A 96 -6.53 12.22 -1.60
CA SER A 96 -7.41 11.07 -1.70
C SER A 96 -8.06 10.69 -0.36
N LEU A 97 -7.38 10.98 0.76
CA LEU A 97 -7.91 10.72 2.09
C LEU A 97 -8.82 11.84 2.59
N SER A 98 -8.58 13.07 2.14
CA SER A 98 -9.36 14.23 2.57
C SER A 98 -10.71 14.33 1.87
N GLN A 99 -10.89 13.60 0.78
CA GLN A 99 -12.20 13.50 0.15
C GLN A 99 -13.10 12.64 1.02
N THR A 100 -13.81 13.30 1.91
CA THR A 100 -14.81 12.65 2.74
C THR A 100 -15.94 12.19 1.86
N ASN A 101 -15.90 10.95 1.51
CA ASN A 101 -17.01 10.32 0.85
C ASN A 101 -18.01 9.92 1.91
N LYS A 102 -19.18 10.52 1.87
CA LYS A 102 -20.25 10.24 2.82
C LYS A 102 -20.78 8.81 2.75
N LYS A 103 -20.38 8.06 1.72
CA LYS A 103 -20.74 6.64 1.56
C LYS A 103 -19.50 5.80 1.80
N ILE A 104 -19.21 5.64 3.04
CA ILE A 104 -17.89 5.20 3.49
C ILE A 104 -17.67 3.73 3.44
N SER A 105 -18.58 2.90 3.21
CA SER A 105 -18.30 1.49 3.34
C SER A 105 -18.44 0.78 2.03
N SER A 106 -17.45 0.93 1.18
CA SER A 106 -17.29 -0.05 0.15
C SER A 106 -16.82 -1.34 0.83
N SER A 107 -17.26 -2.47 0.34
CA SER A 107 -16.78 -3.78 0.79
C SER A 107 -15.26 -3.90 0.65
N ILE A 108 -14.68 -3.15 -0.28
CA ILE A 108 -13.22 -3.12 -0.49
C ILE A 108 -12.50 -2.48 0.69
N GLU A 109 -13.01 -1.39 1.26
CA GLU A 109 -12.38 -0.75 2.42
C GLU A 109 -12.38 -1.68 3.64
N PHE A 110 -13.46 -2.42 3.86
CA PHE A 110 -13.50 -3.44 4.90
C PHE A 110 -12.47 -4.55 4.66
N LYS A 111 -12.31 -4.98 3.41
CA LYS A 111 -11.28 -5.97 3.08
C LYS A 111 -9.89 -5.45 3.39
N ILE A 112 -9.60 -4.19 3.05
CA ILE A 112 -8.31 -3.57 3.35
C ILE A 112 -8.05 -3.60 4.85
N PHE A 113 -9.02 -3.21 5.67
CA PHE A 113 -8.87 -3.23 7.13
C PHE A 113 -8.68 -4.64 7.66
N ASN A 114 -9.37 -5.63 7.11
CA ASN A 114 -9.19 -7.03 7.49
C ASN A 114 -7.78 -7.52 7.16
N TYR A 115 -7.25 -7.15 5.99
CA TYR A 115 -5.87 -7.52 5.63
C TYR A 115 -4.86 -6.86 6.55
N LEU A 116 -5.08 -5.59 6.91
CA LEU A 116 -4.22 -4.91 7.87
C LEU A 116 -4.19 -5.64 9.21
N ASP A 117 -5.34 -6.11 9.70
CA ASP A 117 -5.42 -6.89 10.93
C ASP A 117 -4.65 -8.20 10.81
N GLN A 118 -4.78 -8.90 9.69
CA GLN A 118 -4.06 -10.15 9.45
C GLN A 118 -2.54 -9.92 9.40
N ILE A 119 -2.11 -8.83 8.77
CA ILE A 119 -0.69 -8.46 8.71
C ILE A 119 -0.16 -8.19 10.12
N ARG A 120 -0.90 -7.45 10.93
CA ARG A 120 -0.53 -7.19 12.32
C ARG A 120 -0.36 -8.48 13.12
N GLU A 121 -1.27 -9.43 12.93
CA GLU A 121 -1.18 -10.73 13.62
C GLU A 121 0.05 -11.52 13.21
N ILE A 122 0.37 -11.53 11.92
CA ILE A 122 1.56 -12.22 11.41
C ILE A 122 2.82 -11.61 12.03
N ILE A 123 2.90 -10.28 12.07
CA ILE A 123 4.06 -9.58 12.63
C ILE A 123 4.18 -9.84 14.13
N ARG A 124 3.07 -9.79 14.87
CA ARG A 124 3.06 -10.09 16.31
C ARG A 124 3.52 -11.52 16.61
N ALA A 125 3.05 -12.48 15.84
CA ALA A 125 3.43 -13.87 16.01
C ALA A 125 4.93 -14.06 15.82
N SER A 126 5.53 -13.33 14.88
CA SER A 126 6.97 -13.32 14.63
C SER A 126 7.77 -12.74 15.80
N GLU A 127 7.22 -11.72 16.47
CA GLU A 127 7.89 -11.04 17.59
C GLU A 127 7.88 -11.84 18.87
N ILE A 128 6.94 -12.75 19.05
CA ILE A 128 6.81 -13.57 20.26
C ILE A 128 7.83 -14.73 20.30
N GLN A 129 8.42 -15.04 19.17
CA GLN A 129 9.43 -16.11 19.13
C GLN A 129 10.81 -15.60 19.57
#